data_6afb505337836b3262cdd205109590d8
#
_entry.id   6afb505337836b3262cdd205109590d8
#
_cell.length_a   1.000
_cell.length_b   1.000
_cell.length_c   1.000
_cell.angle_alpha   90.00
_cell.angle_beta   90.00
_cell.angle_gamma   90.00
#
_symmetry.space_group_name_H-M   'P 1'
#
loop_
_entity.id
_entity.type
_entity.pdbx_description
1 polymer ?
#
loop_
_entity_poly.entity_id
_entity_poly.type
_entity_poly.pdbx_seq_one_letter_code
_entity_poly.pdbx_strand_id
1 'polypeptide(L)'
;MRDDILEERVQELLMKVDTNISFKSVILSKENKEKYAQFMTEQKFVDKFEKYGLHPINRLLLYGDSGCGKTYSSKALSNELGYKMLYVDIGKALQQGNISENISIVFEYANKHKRCMIFFDECDSLAWSRDSKNAESGDIRRALNGLFQQLDQMDPSNIFVACTNLLPRLDPAFERRFDMKMEFRRPETSMKELMKKFLFKDFELVDDVDSNDAGIIDRRVQISYYEVQIIVERNMKKAIMNNTLKVKTSDVYKDIAIQQRIKIRLGGETVGLKGA
;
A
#
# COMPACT_ATOMS: atom_id res chain seq x y z
N MET A 1 -19.52 -15.60 -21.71
CA MET A 1 -19.24 -16.65 -20.67
C MET A 1 -20.46 -16.72 -19.75
N ARG A 2 -20.88 -17.90 -19.27
CA ARG A 2 -21.95 -17.97 -18.27
C ARG A 2 -21.45 -17.31 -16.97
N ASP A 3 -22.33 -16.63 -16.24
CA ASP A 3 -21.96 -15.80 -15.10
C ASP A 3 -21.23 -16.59 -14.02
N ASP A 4 -21.70 -17.80 -13.74
CA ASP A 4 -21.11 -18.70 -12.75
C ASP A 4 -19.65 -19.07 -13.10
N ILE A 5 -19.36 -19.31 -14.39
CA ILE A 5 -18.00 -19.64 -14.86
C ILE A 5 -17.07 -18.42 -14.73
N LEU A 6 -17.57 -17.22 -15.02
CA LEU A 6 -16.81 -15.98 -14.88
C LEU A 6 -16.45 -15.72 -13.41
N GLU A 7 -17.43 -15.89 -12.51
CA GLU A 7 -17.23 -15.74 -11.06
C GLU A 7 -16.18 -16.73 -10.55
N GLU A 8 -16.29 -18.01 -10.90
CA GLU A 8 -15.36 -19.05 -10.47
C GLU A 8 -13.93 -18.76 -10.95
N ARG A 9 -13.75 -18.46 -12.24
CA ARG A 9 -12.43 -18.12 -12.80
C ARG A 9 -11.81 -16.89 -12.17
N VAL A 10 -12.61 -15.84 -11.89
CA VAL A 10 -12.11 -14.65 -11.23
C VAL A 10 -11.65 -14.97 -9.80
N GLN A 11 -12.42 -15.77 -9.05
CA GLN A 11 -12.05 -16.13 -7.68
C GLN A 11 -10.71 -16.88 -7.58
N GLU A 12 -10.36 -17.67 -8.61
CA GLU A 12 -9.07 -18.35 -8.67
C GLU A 12 -7.88 -17.38 -8.82
N LEU A 13 -8.10 -16.23 -9.48
CA LEU A 13 -7.09 -15.20 -9.73
C LEU A 13 -6.96 -14.18 -8.59
N LEU A 14 -7.89 -14.19 -7.64
CA LEU A 14 -7.91 -13.21 -6.56
C LEU A 14 -7.27 -13.74 -5.27
N MET A 15 -6.64 -12.84 -4.56
CA MET A 15 -6.25 -13.04 -3.16
C MET A 15 -7.42 -12.69 -2.23
N LYS A 16 -7.69 -13.55 -1.26
CA LYS A 16 -8.63 -13.22 -0.17
C LYS A 16 -7.98 -12.21 0.76
N VAL A 17 -8.60 -11.05 0.90
CA VAL A 17 -8.08 -9.98 1.75
C VAL A 17 -9.18 -9.42 2.63
N ASP A 18 -8.81 -9.05 3.85
CA ASP A 18 -9.67 -8.27 4.72
C ASP A 18 -9.55 -6.79 4.32
N THR A 19 -10.67 -6.20 3.95
CA THR A 19 -10.79 -4.76 3.62
C THR A 19 -11.52 -3.98 4.71
N ASN A 20 -11.92 -4.59 5.81
CA ASN A 20 -12.61 -3.91 6.90
C ASN A 20 -11.64 -3.01 7.71
N ILE A 21 -11.07 -2.05 7.03
CA ILE A 21 -10.09 -1.09 7.54
C ILE A 21 -10.71 0.31 7.44
N SER A 22 -10.77 1.02 8.56
CA SER A 22 -11.22 2.41 8.56
C SER A 22 -10.18 3.31 7.87
N PHE A 23 -10.60 4.15 6.94
CA PHE A 23 -9.71 5.10 6.29
C PHE A 23 -9.08 6.11 7.27
N LYS A 24 -9.76 6.35 8.42
CA LYS A 24 -9.24 7.20 9.50
C LYS A 24 -7.99 6.65 10.19
N SER A 25 -7.76 5.32 10.10
CA SER A 25 -6.57 4.69 10.66
C SER A 25 -5.33 4.83 9.77
N VAL A 26 -5.51 5.25 8.51
CA VAL A 26 -4.40 5.39 7.56
C VAL A 26 -3.57 6.63 7.89
N ILE A 27 -2.26 6.43 8.07
CA ILE A 27 -1.33 7.52 8.29
C ILE A 27 -0.81 7.98 6.92
N LEU A 28 -1.12 9.22 6.56
CA LEU A 28 -0.79 9.79 5.26
C LEU A 28 -0.03 11.11 5.43
N SER A 29 0.84 11.42 4.48
CA SER A 29 1.40 12.76 4.31
C SER A 29 0.29 13.77 4.00
N LYS A 30 0.56 15.07 4.18
CA LYS A 30 -0.39 16.12 3.85
C LYS A 30 -0.80 16.04 2.38
N GLU A 31 0.17 15.89 1.49
CA GLU A 31 -0.06 15.77 0.05
C GLU A 31 -0.98 14.60 -0.31
N ASN A 32 -0.71 13.41 0.26
CA ASN A 32 -1.54 12.24 -0.01
C ASN A 32 -2.94 12.36 0.58
N LYS A 33 -3.11 13.06 1.71
CA LYS A 33 -4.44 13.38 2.26
C LYS A 33 -5.25 14.24 1.30
N GLU A 34 -4.63 15.28 0.73
CA GLU A 34 -5.27 16.16 -0.24
C GLU A 34 -5.65 15.41 -1.51
N LYS A 35 -4.74 14.59 -2.06
CA LYS A 35 -5.01 13.76 -3.25
C LYS A 35 -6.15 12.76 -3.01
N TYR A 36 -6.15 12.05 -1.88
CA TYR A 36 -7.26 11.15 -1.56
C TYR A 36 -8.58 11.88 -1.33
N ALA A 37 -8.55 13.07 -0.72
CA ALA A 37 -9.75 13.89 -0.55
C ALA A 37 -10.33 14.35 -1.90
N GLN A 38 -9.47 14.79 -2.83
CA GLN A 38 -9.87 15.09 -4.19
C GLN A 38 -10.49 13.86 -4.86
N PHE A 39 -9.76 12.75 -4.87
CA PHE A 39 -10.20 11.50 -5.47
C PHE A 39 -11.58 11.06 -4.96
N MET A 40 -11.74 10.96 -3.62
CA MET A 40 -13.01 10.57 -3.00
C MET A 40 -14.14 11.56 -3.28
N THR A 41 -13.80 12.84 -3.45
CA THR A 41 -14.80 13.86 -3.82
C THR A 41 -15.28 13.64 -5.24
N GLU A 42 -14.38 13.40 -6.21
CA GLU A 42 -14.74 13.16 -7.60
C GLU A 42 -15.63 11.92 -7.75
N GLN A 43 -15.40 10.86 -6.95
CA GLN A 43 -16.25 9.67 -6.97
C GLN A 43 -17.72 9.94 -6.60
N LYS A 44 -18.03 11.04 -5.93
CA LYS A 44 -19.41 11.46 -5.62
C LYS A 44 -20.10 12.19 -6.78
N PHE A 45 -19.34 12.58 -7.80
CA PHE A 45 -19.83 13.36 -8.92
C PHE A 45 -19.78 12.63 -10.27
N VAL A 46 -19.59 11.31 -10.27
CA VAL A 46 -19.44 10.48 -11.49
C VAL A 46 -20.58 10.76 -12.46
N ASP A 47 -21.86 10.60 -12.04
CA ASP A 47 -23.03 10.82 -12.89
C ASP A 47 -23.10 12.25 -13.47
N LYS A 48 -22.58 13.23 -12.70
CA LYS A 48 -22.55 14.62 -13.16
C LYS A 48 -21.47 14.85 -14.20
N PHE A 49 -20.31 14.24 -14.03
CA PHE A 49 -19.21 14.32 -14.99
C PHE A 49 -19.59 13.68 -16.32
N GLU A 50 -20.23 12.51 -16.30
CA GLU A 50 -20.70 11.81 -17.51
C GLU A 50 -21.63 12.68 -18.37
N LYS A 51 -22.53 13.48 -17.77
CA LYS A 51 -23.41 14.41 -18.49
C LYS A 51 -22.66 15.45 -19.31
N TYR A 52 -21.41 15.76 -18.94
CA TYR A 52 -20.55 16.72 -19.62
C TYR A 52 -19.45 16.05 -20.44
N GLY A 53 -19.47 14.70 -20.58
CA GLY A 53 -18.43 13.94 -21.28
C GLY A 53 -17.09 13.93 -20.53
N LEU A 54 -17.11 14.16 -19.21
CA LEU A 54 -15.94 14.09 -18.34
C LEU A 54 -15.94 12.77 -17.58
N HIS A 55 -14.75 12.33 -17.19
CA HIS A 55 -14.57 11.13 -16.38
C HIS A 55 -13.88 11.51 -15.05
N PRO A 56 -14.28 10.87 -13.92
CA PRO A 56 -13.57 11.05 -12.67
C PRO A 56 -12.18 10.42 -12.76
N ILE A 57 -11.28 10.84 -11.87
CA ILE A 57 -10.04 10.11 -11.62
C ILE A 57 -10.41 8.69 -11.21
N ASN A 58 -9.93 7.69 -11.95
CA ASN A 58 -10.22 6.29 -11.63
C ASN A 58 -9.01 5.35 -11.75
N ARG A 59 -7.82 5.89 -12.07
CA ARG A 59 -6.57 5.12 -12.18
C ARG A 59 -5.51 5.74 -11.28
N LEU A 60 -5.15 5.01 -10.22
CA LEU A 60 -4.20 5.46 -9.20
C LEU A 60 -2.92 4.64 -9.25
N LEU A 61 -1.76 5.29 -9.29
CA LEU A 61 -0.45 4.69 -9.11
C LEU A 61 0.12 5.09 -7.75
N LEU A 62 0.27 4.12 -6.86
CA LEU A 62 0.88 4.29 -5.55
C LEU A 62 2.32 3.77 -5.61
N TYR A 63 3.28 4.61 -5.34
CA TYR A 63 4.69 4.23 -5.42
C TYR A 63 5.48 4.67 -4.20
N GLY A 64 6.63 4.06 -3.98
CA GLY A 64 7.53 4.37 -2.86
C GLY A 64 7.92 3.15 -2.04
N ASP A 65 8.60 3.39 -0.93
CA ASP A 65 9.23 2.34 -0.13
C ASP A 65 8.25 1.28 0.37
N SER A 66 8.74 0.05 0.53
CA SER A 66 7.96 -1.04 1.13
C SER A 66 7.57 -0.71 2.58
N GLY A 67 6.41 -1.20 3.03
CA GLY A 67 5.92 -0.96 4.39
C GLY A 67 5.42 0.46 4.68
N CYS A 68 5.33 1.34 3.66
CA CYS A 68 4.87 2.73 3.81
C CYS A 68 3.35 2.92 3.64
N GLY A 69 2.58 1.84 3.55
CA GLY A 69 1.12 1.89 3.65
C GLY A 69 0.36 1.92 2.32
N LYS A 70 1.00 1.64 1.16
CA LYS A 70 0.34 1.59 -0.16
C LYS A 70 -0.85 0.62 -0.18
N THR A 71 -0.61 -0.65 0.07
CA THR A 71 -1.63 -1.70 0.11
C THR A 71 -2.66 -1.45 1.22
N TYR A 72 -2.21 -0.98 2.39
CA TYR A 72 -3.09 -0.68 3.52
C TYR A 72 -4.08 0.45 3.19
N SER A 73 -3.59 1.54 2.58
CA SER A 73 -4.45 2.66 2.17
C SER A 73 -5.42 2.28 1.06
N SER A 74 -5.03 1.39 0.13
CA SER A 74 -5.91 0.89 -0.93
C SER A 74 -7.06 0.06 -0.38
N LYS A 75 -6.79 -0.83 0.60
CA LYS A 75 -7.83 -1.59 1.30
C LYS A 75 -8.81 -0.67 2.05
N ALA A 76 -8.26 0.31 2.78
CA ALA A 76 -9.07 1.29 3.49
C ALA A 76 -9.91 2.16 2.54
N LEU A 77 -9.35 2.56 1.39
CA LEU A 77 -10.06 3.31 0.36
C LEU A 77 -11.23 2.51 -0.23
N SER A 78 -10.99 1.23 -0.55
CA SER A 78 -12.03 0.33 -1.04
C SER A 78 -13.21 0.24 -0.06
N ASN A 79 -12.91 0.09 1.23
CA ASN A 79 -13.93 0.06 2.29
C ASN A 79 -14.68 1.39 2.42
N GLU A 80 -13.97 2.52 2.44
CA GLU A 80 -14.56 3.86 2.57
C GLU A 80 -15.52 4.19 1.43
N LEU A 81 -15.19 3.76 0.21
CA LEU A 81 -16.01 3.97 -0.97
C LEU A 81 -17.12 2.91 -1.15
N GLY A 82 -17.08 1.81 -0.42
CA GLY A 82 -17.98 0.67 -0.59
C GLY A 82 -17.77 -0.06 -1.92
N TYR A 83 -16.54 -0.14 -2.41
CA TYR A 83 -16.17 -0.85 -3.63
C TYR A 83 -15.75 -2.28 -3.33
N LYS A 84 -16.14 -3.23 -4.19
CA LYS A 84 -15.63 -4.60 -4.12
C LYS A 84 -14.15 -4.62 -4.55
N MET A 85 -13.25 -4.95 -3.64
CA MET A 85 -11.82 -5.04 -3.98
C MET A 85 -11.52 -6.36 -4.69
N LEU A 86 -11.00 -6.26 -5.90
CA LEU A 86 -10.47 -7.37 -6.69
C LEU A 86 -8.95 -7.34 -6.58
N TYR A 87 -8.41 -7.96 -5.53
CA TYR A 87 -6.96 -8.03 -5.31
C TYR A 87 -6.37 -9.13 -6.17
N VAL A 88 -5.80 -8.77 -7.30
CA VAL A 88 -5.28 -9.72 -8.27
C VAL A 88 -3.94 -10.28 -7.81
N ASP A 89 -3.86 -11.62 -7.75
CA ASP A 89 -2.63 -12.36 -7.54
C ASP A 89 -1.87 -12.46 -8.87
N ILE A 90 -0.93 -11.53 -9.08
CA ILE A 90 -0.14 -11.47 -10.31
C ILE A 90 0.66 -12.76 -10.51
N GLY A 91 1.16 -13.36 -9.43
CA GLY A 91 1.88 -14.63 -9.48
C GLY A 91 1.03 -15.76 -10.04
N LYS A 92 -0.21 -15.90 -9.55
CA LYS A 92 -1.17 -16.87 -10.11
C LYS A 92 -1.56 -16.55 -11.54
N ALA A 93 -1.80 -15.26 -11.84
CA ALA A 93 -2.16 -14.84 -13.19
C ALA A 93 -1.05 -15.16 -14.21
N LEU A 94 0.23 -15.14 -13.79
CA LEU A 94 1.37 -15.54 -14.60
C LEU A 94 1.50 -17.06 -14.77
N GLN A 95 1.13 -17.85 -13.76
CA GLN A 95 1.29 -19.30 -13.76
C GLN A 95 0.14 -20.04 -14.43
N GLN A 96 -1.07 -19.50 -14.43
CA GLN A 96 -2.28 -20.13 -14.93
C GLN A 96 -2.55 -19.81 -16.41
N GLY A 97 -1.73 -20.31 -17.33
CA GLY A 97 -1.98 -20.20 -18.76
C GLY A 97 -1.71 -18.83 -19.36
N ASN A 98 -2.68 -18.27 -20.10
CA ASN A 98 -2.49 -16.98 -20.80
C ASN A 98 -2.79 -15.80 -19.89
N ILE A 99 -1.72 -15.11 -19.46
CA ILE A 99 -1.84 -13.95 -18.58
C ILE A 99 -2.71 -12.82 -19.14
N SER A 100 -2.69 -12.57 -20.46
CA SER A 100 -3.56 -11.57 -21.08
C SER A 100 -5.02 -11.93 -20.94
N GLU A 101 -5.36 -13.22 -21.06
CA GLU A 101 -6.71 -13.73 -20.86
C GLU A 101 -7.14 -13.60 -19.40
N ASN A 102 -6.26 -13.96 -18.46
CA ASN A 102 -6.54 -13.84 -17.03
C ASN A 102 -6.79 -12.39 -16.61
N ILE A 103 -6.00 -11.43 -17.11
CA ILE A 103 -6.24 -10.00 -16.90
C ILE A 103 -7.61 -9.61 -17.50
N SER A 104 -7.91 -10.02 -18.74
CA SER A 104 -9.19 -9.68 -19.40
C SER A 104 -10.40 -10.17 -18.61
N ILE A 105 -10.34 -11.35 -18.01
CA ILE A 105 -11.40 -11.92 -17.17
C ILE A 105 -11.68 -11.06 -15.95
N VAL A 106 -10.64 -10.54 -15.27
CA VAL A 106 -10.82 -9.66 -14.11
C VAL A 106 -11.50 -8.35 -14.52
N PHE A 107 -11.12 -7.76 -15.64
CA PHE A 107 -11.74 -6.52 -16.14
C PHE A 107 -13.16 -6.74 -16.65
N GLU A 108 -13.44 -7.86 -17.35
CA GLU A 108 -14.78 -8.26 -17.74
C GLU A 108 -15.71 -8.38 -16.54
N TYR A 109 -15.23 -9.04 -15.48
CA TYR A 109 -15.95 -9.15 -14.22
C TYR A 109 -16.24 -7.78 -13.61
N ALA A 110 -15.21 -6.92 -13.52
CA ALA A 110 -15.36 -5.57 -12.96
C ALA A 110 -16.36 -4.73 -13.75
N ASN A 111 -16.28 -4.74 -15.09
CA ASN A 111 -17.17 -3.98 -15.97
C ASN A 111 -18.62 -4.44 -15.85
N LYS A 112 -18.84 -5.74 -15.62
CA LYS A 112 -20.17 -6.31 -15.45
C LYS A 112 -20.80 -5.94 -14.10
N HIS A 113 -20.02 -6.02 -13.00
CA HIS A 113 -20.52 -5.79 -11.65
C HIS A 113 -20.48 -4.33 -11.22
N LYS A 114 -19.65 -3.52 -11.88
CA LYS A 114 -19.42 -2.10 -11.57
C LYS A 114 -18.97 -1.86 -10.11
N ARG A 115 -18.52 -0.66 -9.81
CA ARG A 115 -18.03 -0.29 -8.47
C ARG A 115 -17.04 -1.31 -7.89
N CYS A 116 -16.18 -1.84 -8.74
CA CYS A 116 -15.07 -2.69 -8.37
C CYS A 116 -13.78 -1.86 -8.32
N MET A 117 -12.91 -2.20 -7.36
CA MET A 117 -11.54 -1.70 -7.30
C MET A 117 -10.61 -2.84 -7.72
N ILE A 118 -10.08 -2.79 -8.94
CA ILE A 118 -9.06 -3.72 -9.41
C ILE A 118 -7.73 -3.28 -8.82
N PHE A 119 -7.09 -4.13 -8.04
CA PHE A 119 -5.88 -3.81 -7.31
C PHE A 119 -4.73 -4.73 -7.70
N PHE A 120 -3.64 -4.14 -8.18
CA PHE A 120 -2.39 -4.81 -8.52
C PHE A 120 -1.30 -4.37 -7.55
N ASP A 121 -0.85 -5.28 -6.68
CA ASP A 121 0.33 -5.04 -5.85
C ASP A 121 1.59 -5.51 -6.58
N GLU A 122 2.72 -4.86 -6.31
CA GLU A 122 4.01 -5.18 -6.95
C GLU A 122 3.92 -5.27 -8.47
N CYS A 123 3.21 -4.30 -9.09
CA CYS A 123 2.94 -4.28 -10.53
C CYS A 123 4.22 -4.19 -11.39
N ASP A 124 5.37 -3.90 -10.80
CA ASP A 124 6.66 -3.92 -11.46
C ASP A 124 7.00 -5.32 -12.02
N SER A 125 6.44 -6.40 -11.48
CA SER A 125 6.58 -7.74 -12.03
C SER A 125 5.99 -7.89 -13.45
N LEU A 126 4.96 -7.11 -13.78
CA LEU A 126 4.31 -7.07 -15.10
C LEU A 126 4.80 -5.92 -15.98
N ALA A 127 5.04 -4.77 -15.38
CA ALA A 127 5.21 -3.49 -16.06
C ALA A 127 6.70 -3.04 -16.13
N TRP A 128 7.62 -3.98 -16.14
CA TRP A 128 9.04 -3.69 -16.22
C TRP A 128 9.41 -3.00 -17.56
N SER A 129 10.31 -2.01 -17.47
CA SER A 129 10.81 -1.29 -18.65
C SER A 129 11.40 -2.25 -19.69
N ARG A 130 11.10 -1.98 -20.97
CA ARG A 130 11.51 -2.77 -22.13
C ARG A 130 13.03 -2.89 -22.33
N ASP A 131 13.80 -2.02 -21.67
CA ASP A 131 15.26 -1.97 -21.76
C ASP A 131 15.96 -2.96 -20.81
N SER A 132 15.22 -3.64 -19.94
CA SER A 132 15.80 -4.65 -19.06
C SER A 132 16.15 -5.91 -19.86
N LYS A 133 17.40 -6.37 -19.75
CA LYS A 133 17.90 -7.60 -20.40
C LYS A 133 17.10 -8.88 -20.04
N ASN A 134 16.20 -8.79 -19.05
CA ASN A 134 15.32 -9.85 -18.56
C ASN A 134 13.91 -9.81 -19.18
N ALA A 135 13.65 -8.99 -20.21
CA ALA A 135 12.38 -8.98 -20.94
C ALA A 135 12.26 -10.23 -21.85
N GLU A 136 12.47 -11.42 -21.26
CA GLU A 136 12.65 -12.66 -22.02
C GLU A 136 11.37 -13.29 -22.56
N SER A 137 10.18 -12.85 -22.18
CA SER A 137 9.00 -13.48 -22.75
C SER A 137 8.13 -12.49 -23.51
N GLY A 138 7.90 -12.79 -24.79
CA GLY A 138 6.88 -12.13 -25.61
C GLY A 138 5.50 -12.16 -24.93
N ASP A 139 5.30 -13.05 -23.96
CA ASP A 139 4.10 -13.20 -23.16
C ASP A 139 3.86 -12.02 -22.20
N ILE A 140 4.89 -11.55 -21.50
CA ILE A 140 4.79 -10.37 -20.62
C ILE A 140 4.47 -9.11 -21.44
N ARG A 141 5.08 -8.93 -22.60
CA ARG A 141 4.75 -7.80 -23.49
C ARG A 141 3.30 -7.88 -23.99
N ARG A 142 2.84 -9.07 -24.36
CA ARG A 142 1.44 -9.28 -24.76
C ARG A 142 0.50 -8.98 -23.59
N ALA A 143 0.84 -9.44 -22.39
CA ALA A 143 0.06 -9.17 -21.19
C ALA A 143 -0.04 -7.67 -20.88
N LEU A 144 1.09 -6.94 -20.98
CA LEU A 144 1.11 -5.50 -20.74
C LEU A 144 0.29 -4.74 -21.80
N ASN A 145 0.39 -5.12 -23.07
CA ASN A 145 -0.45 -4.54 -24.13
C ASN A 145 -1.93 -4.85 -23.92
N GLY A 146 -2.25 -6.09 -23.50
CA GLY A 146 -3.60 -6.48 -23.11
C GLY A 146 -4.13 -5.65 -21.95
N LEU A 147 -3.30 -5.46 -20.90
CA LEU A 147 -3.66 -4.59 -19.77
C LEU A 147 -3.94 -3.16 -20.21
N PHE A 148 -3.15 -2.62 -21.16
CA PHE A 148 -3.39 -1.28 -21.70
C PHE A 148 -4.77 -1.17 -22.37
N GLN A 149 -5.14 -2.16 -23.19
CA GLN A 149 -6.46 -2.20 -23.81
C GLN A 149 -7.58 -2.29 -22.78
N GLN A 150 -7.42 -3.11 -21.75
CA GLN A 150 -8.39 -3.22 -20.66
C GLN A 150 -8.56 -1.91 -19.89
N LEU A 151 -7.44 -1.22 -19.58
CA LEU A 151 -7.48 0.08 -18.92
C LEU A 151 -8.20 1.13 -19.77
N ASP A 152 -7.98 1.12 -21.10
CA ASP A 152 -8.60 2.07 -22.02
C ASP A 152 -10.11 1.79 -22.21
N GLN A 153 -10.57 0.56 -21.94
CA GLN A 153 -11.97 0.11 -22.06
C GLN A 153 -12.67 -0.08 -20.69
N MET A 154 -12.00 0.23 -19.59
CA MET A 154 -12.55 0.07 -18.25
C MET A 154 -13.74 1.00 -18.03
N ASP A 155 -14.85 0.45 -17.52
CA ASP A 155 -16.01 1.25 -17.13
C ASP A 155 -15.61 2.34 -16.13
N PRO A 156 -15.97 3.61 -16.34
CA PRO A 156 -15.59 4.72 -15.46
C PRO A 156 -16.04 4.57 -14.01
N SER A 157 -17.03 3.74 -13.73
CA SER A 157 -17.49 3.43 -12.37
C SER A 157 -16.55 2.50 -11.61
N ASN A 158 -15.56 1.89 -12.28
CA ASN A 158 -14.55 1.06 -11.68
C ASN A 158 -13.29 1.88 -11.39
N ILE A 159 -12.49 1.40 -10.43
CA ILE A 159 -11.23 2.00 -10.04
C ILE A 159 -10.11 0.99 -10.31
N PHE A 160 -9.01 1.46 -10.90
CA PHE A 160 -7.78 0.68 -11.02
C PHE A 160 -6.70 1.27 -10.12
N VAL A 161 -6.13 0.47 -9.25
CA VAL A 161 -5.02 0.86 -8.38
C VAL A 161 -3.84 -0.07 -8.59
N ALA A 162 -2.70 0.48 -8.91
CA ALA A 162 -1.45 -0.27 -8.97
C ALA A 162 -0.45 0.25 -7.93
N CYS A 163 0.28 -0.67 -7.31
CA CYS A 163 1.35 -0.37 -6.37
C CYS A 163 2.70 -0.85 -6.90
N THR A 164 3.75 -0.03 -6.71
CA THR A 164 5.13 -0.40 -7.00
C THR A 164 6.11 0.14 -5.97
N ASN A 165 7.18 -0.59 -5.74
CA ASN A 165 8.33 -0.11 -4.98
C ASN A 165 9.42 0.47 -5.90
N LEU A 166 9.29 0.31 -7.23
CA LEU A 166 10.34 0.56 -8.21
C LEU A 166 9.86 1.45 -9.37
N LEU A 167 9.26 2.62 -9.06
CA LEU A 167 8.74 3.55 -10.07
C LEU A 167 9.70 3.78 -11.27
N PRO A 168 11.02 4.00 -11.09
CA PRO A 168 11.94 4.25 -12.21
C PRO A 168 12.08 3.06 -13.17
N ARG A 169 11.59 1.89 -12.80
CA ARG A 169 11.65 0.67 -13.62
C ARG A 169 10.35 0.38 -14.36
N LEU A 170 9.29 1.11 -14.09
CA LEU A 170 8.02 0.95 -14.82
C LEU A 170 8.16 1.40 -16.28
N ASP A 171 7.42 0.72 -17.15
CA ASP A 171 7.25 1.15 -18.54
C ASP A 171 6.59 2.55 -18.57
N PRO A 172 7.21 3.55 -19.25
CA PRO A 172 6.63 4.89 -19.31
C PRO A 172 5.22 4.93 -19.94
N ALA A 173 4.90 3.99 -20.84
CA ALA A 173 3.57 3.91 -21.42
C ALA A 173 2.54 3.40 -20.42
N PHE A 174 2.93 2.52 -19.47
CA PHE A 174 2.09 2.13 -18.36
C PHE A 174 1.88 3.29 -17.38
N GLU A 175 2.96 3.98 -17.02
CA GLU A 175 2.93 5.12 -16.08
C GLU A 175 2.00 6.25 -16.57
N ARG A 176 1.94 6.51 -17.89
CA ARG A 176 1.07 7.56 -18.47
C ARG A 176 -0.43 7.25 -18.41
N ARG A 177 -0.81 6.04 -18.09
CA ARG A 177 -2.24 5.65 -18.01
C ARG A 177 -2.89 5.94 -16.67
N PHE A 178 -2.10 6.42 -15.72
CA PHE A 178 -2.62 6.78 -14.41
C PHE A 178 -2.97 8.26 -14.34
N ASP A 179 -4.17 8.53 -13.87
CA ASP A 179 -4.70 9.88 -13.72
C ASP A 179 -4.09 10.58 -12.51
N MET A 180 -3.76 9.80 -11.45
CA MET A 180 -3.16 10.30 -10.23
C MET A 180 -2.03 9.41 -9.77
N LYS A 181 -0.91 10.03 -9.38
CA LYS A 181 0.26 9.34 -8.82
C LYS A 181 0.51 9.83 -7.41
N MET A 182 0.76 8.90 -6.50
CA MET A 182 0.90 9.18 -5.07
C MET A 182 2.15 8.53 -4.52
N GLU A 183 3.06 9.35 -3.97
CA GLU A 183 4.30 8.87 -3.36
C GLU A 183 4.08 8.52 -1.90
N PHE A 184 4.47 7.32 -1.51
CA PHE A 184 4.44 6.83 -0.14
C PHE A 184 5.86 6.78 0.41
N ARG A 185 6.19 7.77 1.22
CA ARG A 185 7.49 7.91 1.88
C ARG A 185 7.48 7.33 3.27
N ARG A 186 8.66 7.10 3.80
CA ARG A 186 8.84 6.78 5.21
C ARG A 186 8.29 7.89 6.11
N PRO A 187 7.98 7.58 7.38
CA PRO A 187 7.45 8.58 8.30
C PRO A 187 8.35 9.81 8.43
N GLU A 188 7.76 10.99 8.24
CA GLU A 188 8.38 12.28 8.57
C GLU A 188 7.95 12.76 9.96
N THR A 189 6.96 12.08 10.55
CA THR A 189 6.44 12.35 11.88
C THR A 189 7.40 11.82 12.96
N SER A 190 7.44 12.46 14.12
CA SER A 190 8.26 11.98 15.22
C SER A 190 7.90 10.55 15.62
N MET A 191 8.91 9.77 16.00
CA MET A 191 8.72 8.37 16.38
C MET A 191 7.77 8.22 17.57
N LYS A 192 7.81 9.15 18.53
CA LYS A 192 6.88 9.17 19.68
C LYS A 192 5.42 9.31 19.25
N GLU A 193 5.13 10.15 18.24
CA GLU A 193 3.77 10.27 17.71
C GLU A 193 3.31 8.99 17.00
N LEU A 194 4.22 8.32 16.28
CA LEU A 194 3.91 7.05 15.65
C LEU A 194 3.65 5.96 16.69
N MET A 195 4.48 5.88 17.74
CA MET A 195 4.27 4.95 18.84
C MET A 195 2.87 5.13 19.45
N LYS A 196 2.45 6.37 19.72
CA LYS A 196 1.10 6.66 20.25
C LYS A 196 -0.01 6.20 19.31
N LYS A 197 0.19 6.32 17.99
CA LYS A 197 -0.82 5.90 17.00
C LYS A 197 -0.95 4.39 16.88
N PHE A 198 0.11 3.63 17.13
CA PHE A 198 0.11 2.17 17.05
C PHE A 198 -0.17 1.48 18.39
N LEU A 199 -0.21 2.22 19.49
CA LEU A 199 -0.64 1.67 20.78
C LEU A 199 -2.15 1.39 20.78
N PHE A 200 -2.53 0.25 21.33
CA PHE A 200 -3.92 -0.04 21.61
C PHE A 200 -4.44 0.84 22.75
N LYS A 201 -5.76 1.11 22.74
CA LYS A 201 -6.40 2.09 23.63
C LYS A 201 -6.08 1.91 25.12
N ASP A 202 -5.89 0.66 25.55
CA ASP A 202 -5.68 0.33 26.98
C ASP A 202 -4.20 0.46 27.41
N PHE A 203 -3.32 0.70 26.45
CA PHE A 203 -1.88 0.85 26.74
C PHE A 203 -1.48 2.31 26.94
N GLU A 204 -0.58 2.53 27.88
CA GLU A 204 0.03 3.82 28.17
C GLU A 204 1.47 3.87 27.62
N LEU A 205 1.79 4.93 26.88
CA LEU A 205 3.18 5.22 26.50
C LEU A 205 3.86 5.99 27.61
N VAL A 206 4.83 5.36 28.26
CA VAL A 206 5.70 6.02 29.26
C VAL A 206 6.85 6.68 28.51
N ASP A 207 6.86 8.00 28.51
CA ASP A 207 7.91 8.79 27.85
C ASP A 207 9.09 8.97 28.81
N ASP A 208 10.10 8.09 28.68
CA ASP A 208 11.32 8.05 29.48
C ASP A 208 12.57 8.42 28.66
N VAL A 209 12.40 8.98 27.46
CA VAL A 209 13.48 9.49 26.59
C VAL A 209 13.33 10.98 26.42
N ASP A 210 14.38 11.75 26.70
CA ASP A 210 14.33 13.19 26.53
C ASP A 210 14.17 13.60 25.04
N SER A 211 13.68 14.83 24.83
CA SER A 211 13.34 15.29 23.48
C SER A 211 14.57 15.48 22.58
N ASN A 212 15.75 15.75 23.14
CA ASN A 212 16.98 15.91 22.36
C ASN A 212 17.47 14.57 21.85
N ASP A 213 17.52 13.55 22.72
CA ASP A 213 17.90 12.18 22.36
C ASP A 213 16.93 11.60 21.35
N ALA A 214 15.63 11.76 21.58
CA ALA A 214 14.59 11.34 20.64
C ALA A 214 14.77 12.00 19.26
N GLY A 215 14.97 13.31 19.20
CA GLY A 215 15.17 14.03 17.94
C GLY A 215 16.45 13.65 17.19
N ILE A 216 17.52 13.25 17.90
CA ILE A 216 18.75 12.72 17.30
C ILE A 216 18.48 11.34 16.68
N ILE A 217 17.75 10.49 17.39
CA ILE A 217 17.41 9.15 16.93
C ILE A 217 16.49 9.23 15.71
N ASP A 218 15.42 10.00 15.78
CA ASP A 218 14.44 10.16 14.70
C ASP A 218 15.10 10.57 13.38
N ARG A 219 16.14 11.42 13.42
CA ARG A 219 16.90 11.82 12.22
C ARG A 219 17.80 10.73 11.64
N ARG A 220 18.17 9.73 12.42
CA ARG A 220 19.07 8.63 12.01
C ARG A 220 18.33 7.39 11.56
N VAL A 221 17.08 7.26 11.98
CA VAL A 221 16.28 6.06 11.73
C VAL A 221 15.59 6.13 10.38
N GLN A 222 15.82 5.11 9.57
CA GLN A 222 15.12 4.93 8.29
C GLN A 222 14.19 3.72 8.40
N ILE A 223 13.03 3.92 9.01
CA ILE A 223 12.07 2.85 9.32
C ILE A 223 10.72 3.12 8.65
N SER A 224 10.05 2.07 8.20
CA SER A 224 8.71 2.14 7.63
C SER A 224 7.63 2.15 8.73
N TYR A 225 6.41 2.58 8.38
CA TYR A 225 5.27 2.52 9.30
C TYR A 225 5.00 1.10 9.81
N TYR A 226 5.12 0.10 8.93
CA TYR A 226 4.92 -1.30 9.27
C TYR A 226 5.95 -1.82 10.28
N GLU A 227 7.21 -1.46 10.11
CA GLU A 227 8.26 -1.84 11.06
C GLU A 227 8.04 -1.22 12.43
N VAL A 228 7.66 0.07 12.49
CA VAL A 228 7.31 0.74 13.76
C VAL A 228 6.14 0.03 14.43
N GLN A 229 5.10 -0.28 13.69
CA GLN A 229 3.93 -1.01 14.21
C GLN A 229 4.34 -2.34 14.83
N ILE A 230 5.10 -3.17 14.12
CA ILE A 230 5.57 -4.48 14.63
C ILE A 230 6.38 -4.32 15.92
N ILE A 231 7.26 -3.31 15.98
CA ILE A 231 8.09 -3.07 17.19
C ILE A 231 7.22 -2.65 18.36
N VAL A 232 6.26 -1.74 18.14
CA VAL A 232 5.32 -1.31 19.19
C VAL A 232 4.48 -2.48 19.67
N GLU A 233 3.93 -3.30 18.76
CA GLU A 233 3.17 -4.51 19.11
C GLU A 233 4.01 -5.51 19.94
N ARG A 234 5.28 -5.69 19.57
CA ARG A 234 6.20 -6.54 20.36
C ARG A 234 6.39 -6.01 21.78
N ASN A 235 6.51 -4.70 21.93
CA ASN A 235 6.66 -4.09 23.25
C ASN A 235 5.37 -4.13 24.06
N MET A 236 4.19 -4.03 23.44
CA MET A 236 2.91 -4.30 24.10
C MET A 236 2.82 -5.74 24.62
N LYS A 237 3.25 -6.73 23.82
CA LYS A 237 3.31 -8.14 24.25
C LYS A 237 4.25 -8.33 25.44
N LYS A 238 5.45 -7.70 25.43
CA LYS A 238 6.37 -7.72 26.56
C LYS A 238 5.73 -7.09 27.81
N ALA A 239 5.02 -5.98 27.68
CA ALA A 239 4.30 -5.34 28.78
C ALA A 239 3.26 -6.27 29.41
N ILE A 240 2.44 -6.94 28.61
CA ILE A 240 1.46 -7.92 29.09
C ILE A 240 2.15 -9.04 29.88
N MET A 241 3.24 -9.60 29.35
CA MET A 241 3.99 -10.67 30.02
C MET A 241 4.57 -10.22 31.40
N ASN A 242 4.80 -8.92 31.56
CA ASN A 242 5.25 -8.32 32.81
C ASN A 242 4.09 -7.79 33.69
N ASN A 243 2.86 -8.22 33.40
CA ASN A 243 1.64 -7.79 34.12
C ASN A 243 1.46 -6.26 34.18
N THR A 244 1.79 -5.57 33.09
CA THR A 244 1.61 -4.12 32.96
C THR A 244 1.04 -3.80 31.58
N LEU A 245 0.42 -2.62 31.45
CA LEU A 245 -0.01 -2.06 30.17
C LEU A 245 0.81 -0.82 29.78
N LYS A 246 2.01 -0.68 30.39
CA LYS A 246 2.91 0.44 30.15
C LYS A 246 4.01 0.03 29.18
N VAL A 247 4.15 0.79 28.09
CA VAL A 247 5.21 0.65 27.09
C VAL A 247 6.15 1.84 27.22
N LYS A 248 7.44 1.58 27.46
CA LYS A 248 8.46 2.63 27.56
C LYS A 248 8.98 3.04 26.18
N THR A 249 9.12 4.34 25.95
CA THR A 249 9.73 4.85 24.71
C THR A 249 11.16 4.36 24.53
N SER A 250 11.95 4.26 25.63
CA SER A 250 13.31 3.74 25.59
C SER A 250 13.39 2.31 25.07
N ASP A 251 12.46 1.44 25.45
CA ASP A 251 12.46 0.04 25.00
C ASP A 251 12.14 -0.07 23.52
N VAL A 252 11.20 0.74 23.02
CA VAL A 252 10.88 0.81 21.58
C VAL A 252 12.07 1.33 20.78
N TYR A 253 12.75 2.40 21.25
CA TYR A 253 13.96 2.91 20.60
C TYR A 253 15.11 1.91 20.60
N LYS A 254 15.28 1.13 21.68
CA LYS A 254 16.27 0.04 21.73
C LYS A 254 15.99 -1.02 20.67
N ASP A 255 14.73 -1.46 20.55
CA ASP A 255 14.34 -2.46 19.56
C ASP A 255 14.52 -1.92 18.11
N ILE A 256 14.21 -0.63 17.87
CA ILE A 256 14.48 0.04 16.60
C ILE A 256 15.98 0.05 16.29
N ALA A 257 16.82 0.43 17.25
CA ALA A 257 18.27 0.48 17.07
C ALA A 257 18.85 -0.90 16.72
N ILE A 258 18.38 -1.94 17.38
CA ILE A 258 18.78 -3.32 17.09
C ILE A 258 18.35 -3.72 15.67
N GLN A 259 17.11 -3.45 15.29
CA GLN A 259 16.59 -3.81 13.96
C GLN A 259 17.34 -3.08 12.84
N GLN A 260 17.61 -1.79 13.03
CA GLN A 260 18.32 -0.96 12.05
C GLN A 260 19.85 -1.14 12.10
N ARG A 261 20.37 -1.96 13.02
CA ARG A 261 21.81 -2.16 13.27
C ARG A 261 22.57 -0.85 13.51
N ILE A 262 21.93 0.10 14.18
CA ILE A 262 22.51 1.39 14.54
C ILE A 262 22.78 1.46 16.03
N LYS A 263 23.78 2.27 16.41
CA LYS A 263 24.06 2.60 17.83
C LYS A 263 23.34 3.89 18.20
N ILE A 264 22.58 3.85 19.27
CA ILE A 264 21.91 5.03 19.85
C ILE A 264 22.35 5.21 21.29
N ARG A 265 22.26 6.43 21.82
CA ARG A 265 22.54 6.76 23.20
C ARG A 265 21.24 7.14 23.89
N LEU A 266 20.94 6.48 25.00
CA LEU A 266 19.73 6.70 25.78
C LEU A 266 20.13 6.78 27.26
N GLY A 267 19.81 7.90 27.93
CA GLY A 267 20.11 8.07 29.34
C GLY A 267 21.58 7.89 29.70
N GLY A 268 22.52 8.23 28.79
CA GLY A 268 23.97 8.07 28.99
C GLY A 268 24.52 6.71 28.56
N GLU A 269 23.70 5.70 28.33
CA GLU A 269 24.12 4.37 27.87
C GLU A 269 24.06 4.23 26.35
N THR A 270 25.02 3.51 25.77
CA THR A 270 25.04 3.17 24.36
C THR A 270 24.30 1.85 24.12
N VAL A 271 23.23 1.89 23.32
CA VAL A 271 22.38 0.74 22.98
C VAL A 271 22.48 0.45 21.49
N GLY A 272 22.40 -0.83 21.12
CA GLY A 272 22.48 -1.33 19.74
C GLY A 272 23.51 -2.47 19.63
N LEU A 273 23.69 -3.01 18.41
CA LEU A 273 24.66 -4.09 18.21
C LEU A 273 26.08 -3.59 18.55
N LYS A 274 26.76 -4.24 19.48
CA LYS A 274 28.19 -4.16 19.60
C LYS A 274 28.79 -4.62 18.29
N GLY A 275 29.61 -3.78 17.65
CA GLY A 275 30.21 -4.11 16.36
C GLY A 275 30.87 -5.50 16.38
N ALA A 276 30.63 -6.26 15.30
CA ALA A 276 31.42 -7.41 14.96
C ALA A 276 32.79 -6.92 14.47
#